data_15893d82ad85ade24122042310ae2316
#
_entry.id   15893d82ad85ade24122042310ae2316
#
_cell.length_a   1.000
_cell.length_b   1.000
_cell.length_c   1.000
_cell.angle_alpha   90.00
_cell.angle_beta   90.00
_cell.angle_gamma   90.00
#
_symmetry.space_group_name_H-M   'P 1'
#
loop_
_entity.id
_entity.type
_entity.pdbx_description
1 polymer ?
#
loop_
_entity_poly.entity_id
_entity_poly.type
_entity_poly.pdbx_seq_one_letter_code
_entity_poly.pdbx_strand_id
1 'polypeptide(L)'
;EKIEKAKNNLEAIITHSLQDSSIKHSKAFSLVYEENFDLKKISILRAFIEYIDQAVLTVNSVAILNTLATYHSITADFVDYFLTKFDPTIKSRKTQLENLEEKIKDKIKQVPQILDDRILNLTMSFLKSLLRTNYFLDRETIAFKIDTKTFGKDLRGLQPNLENFIYHKDFYGVHLRMTKIS
;
A
#
# COMPACT_ATOMS: atom_id res chain seq x y z
N GLU A 1 12.42 -12.58 -21.76
CA GLU A 1 12.95 -11.91 -20.55
C GLU A 1 11.82 -11.51 -19.58
N LYS A 2 10.79 -10.73 -20.01
CA LYS A 2 9.65 -10.33 -19.15
C LYS A 2 8.84 -11.53 -18.65
N ILE A 3 8.59 -12.51 -19.52
CA ILE A 3 7.84 -13.75 -19.19
C ILE A 3 8.62 -14.62 -18.19
N GLU A 4 9.94 -14.73 -18.36
CA GLU A 4 10.78 -15.58 -17.51
C GLU A 4 10.94 -14.99 -16.10
N LYS A 5 11.05 -13.67 -15.98
CA LYS A 5 11.07 -12.97 -14.70
C LYS A 5 9.72 -13.04 -13.99
N ALA A 6 8.62 -12.90 -14.72
CA ALA A 6 7.27 -13.08 -14.19
C ALA A 6 7.03 -14.54 -13.73
N LYS A 7 7.56 -15.53 -14.45
CA LYS A 7 7.50 -16.94 -14.07
C LYS A 7 8.22 -17.18 -12.73
N ASN A 8 9.44 -16.69 -12.56
CA ASN A 8 10.21 -16.87 -11.33
C ASN A 8 9.53 -16.20 -10.13
N ASN A 9 8.98 -14.99 -10.31
CA ASN A 9 8.20 -14.31 -9.28
C ASN A 9 6.92 -15.08 -8.95
N LEU A 10 6.24 -15.62 -9.95
CA LEU A 10 5.02 -16.40 -9.75
C LEU A 10 5.30 -17.71 -9.02
N GLU A 11 6.36 -18.44 -9.38
CA GLU A 11 6.80 -19.66 -8.68
C GLU A 11 7.13 -19.38 -7.21
N ALA A 12 7.86 -18.31 -6.94
CA ALA A 12 8.17 -17.89 -5.57
C ALA A 12 6.89 -17.56 -4.77
N ILE A 13 5.95 -16.85 -5.37
CA ILE A 13 4.69 -16.47 -4.73
C ILE A 13 3.78 -17.69 -4.53
N ILE A 14 3.67 -18.60 -5.50
CA ILE A 14 2.91 -19.84 -5.37
C ILE A 14 3.50 -20.71 -4.25
N THR A 15 4.82 -20.89 -4.23
CA THR A 15 5.50 -21.67 -3.19
C THR A 15 5.25 -21.07 -1.80
N HIS A 16 5.34 -19.76 -1.67
CA HIS A 16 5.02 -19.06 -0.43
C HIS A 16 3.53 -19.17 -0.07
N SER A 17 2.63 -19.14 -1.06
CA SER A 17 1.17 -19.29 -0.86
C SER A 17 0.75 -20.67 -0.40
N LEU A 18 1.44 -21.70 -0.88
CA LEU A 18 1.16 -23.09 -0.47
C LEU A 18 1.62 -23.35 0.98
N GLN A 19 2.61 -22.59 1.46
CA GLN A 19 3.08 -22.63 2.82
C GLN A 19 2.28 -21.73 3.77
N ASP A 20 1.58 -20.74 3.22
CA ASP A 20 0.84 -19.73 3.95
C ASP A 20 -0.60 -19.62 3.42
N SER A 21 -1.54 -20.22 4.16
CA SER A 21 -2.98 -20.18 3.84
C SER A 21 -3.60 -18.77 3.86
N SER A 22 -2.84 -17.76 4.25
CA SER A 22 -3.27 -16.36 4.29
C SER A 22 -3.34 -15.70 2.90
N ILE A 23 -2.73 -16.30 1.86
CA ILE A 23 -2.86 -15.81 0.47
C ILE A 23 -4.21 -16.26 -0.14
N LYS A 24 -5.30 -15.82 0.46
CA LYS A 24 -6.66 -16.12 -0.03
C LYS A 24 -7.06 -15.38 -1.31
N HIS A 25 -6.18 -14.62 -1.95
CA HIS A 25 -6.59 -13.70 -2.99
C HIS A 25 -5.84 -13.93 -4.32
N SER A 26 -6.42 -14.76 -5.17
CA SER A 26 -5.97 -15.00 -6.54
C SER A 26 -5.75 -13.70 -7.36
N LYS A 27 -6.47 -12.62 -7.02
CA LYS A 27 -6.34 -11.32 -7.71
C LYS A 27 -5.02 -10.58 -7.46
N ALA A 28 -4.34 -10.81 -6.33
CA ALA A 28 -3.01 -10.25 -6.12
C ALA A 28 -1.97 -10.82 -7.12
N PHE A 29 -2.21 -12.03 -7.66
CA PHE A 29 -1.35 -12.64 -8.67
C PHE A 29 -1.39 -11.91 -10.01
N SER A 30 -2.49 -11.20 -10.34
CA SER A 30 -2.53 -10.39 -11.56
C SER A 30 -1.46 -9.30 -11.56
N LEU A 31 -1.15 -8.71 -10.40
CA LEU A 31 -0.11 -7.70 -10.25
C LEU A 31 1.31 -8.25 -10.50
N VAL A 32 1.52 -9.53 -10.19
CA VAL A 32 2.79 -10.20 -10.49
C VAL A 32 2.98 -10.32 -12.00
N TYR A 33 1.92 -10.70 -12.70
CA TYR A 33 1.97 -10.88 -14.15
C TYR A 33 1.99 -9.54 -14.91
N GLU A 34 1.07 -8.64 -14.57
CA GLU A 34 0.90 -7.36 -15.28
C GLU A 34 2.03 -6.36 -14.96
N GLU A 35 2.41 -6.24 -13.68
CA GLU A 35 3.32 -5.20 -13.20
C GLU A 35 4.65 -5.78 -12.66
N ASN A 36 4.86 -7.09 -12.82
CA ASN A 36 6.08 -7.79 -12.39
C ASN A 36 6.42 -7.54 -10.90
N PHE A 37 5.40 -7.59 -10.04
CA PHE A 37 5.59 -7.45 -8.61
C PHE A 37 6.30 -8.69 -8.05
N ASP A 38 7.28 -8.44 -7.19
CA ASP A 38 7.93 -9.46 -6.36
C ASP A 38 7.21 -9.59 -5.00
N LEU A 39 7.67 -10.54 -4.18
CA LEU A 39 7.11 -10.78 -2.84
C LEU A 39 7.18 -9.54 -1.94
N LYS A 40 8.24 -8.72 -2.05
CA LYS A 40 8.39 -7.49 -1.25
C LYS A 40 7.32 -6.45 -1.63
N LYS A 41 7.07 -6.25 -2.92
CA LYS A 41 6.02 -5.34 -3.40
C LYS A 41 4.63 -5.83 -3.02
N ILE A 42 4.38 -7.14 -3.10
CA ILE A 42 3.12 -7.73 -2.63
C ILE A 42 2.94 -7.53 -1.12
N SER A 43 4.00 -7.71 -0.32
CA SER A 43 3.93 -7.49 1.13
C SER A 43 3.63 -6.04 1.49
N ILE A 44 4.23 -5.06 0.80
CA ILE A 44 3.87 -3.63 0.98
C ILE A 44 2.40 -3.40 0.66
N LEU A 45 1.94 -3.93 -0.48
CA LEU A 45 0.56 -3.72 -0.92
C LEU A 45 -0.44 -4.30 0.09
N ARG A 46 -0.14 -5.47 0.65
CA ARG A 46 -0.94 -6.06 1.73
C ARG A 46 -0.97 -5.18 2.96
N ALA A 47 0.18 -4.65 3.37
CA ALA A 47 0.24 -3.72 4.49
C ALA A 47 -0.61 -2.47 4.26
N PHE A 48 -0.69 -1.95 3.02
CA PHE A 48 -1.59 -0.85 2.67
C PHE A 48 -3.06 -1.25 2.82
N ILE A 49 -3.42 -2.41 2.26
CA ILE A 49 -4.79 -2.93 2.30
C ILE A 49 -5.27 -3.11 3.74
N GLU A 50 -4.47 -3.80 4.57
CA GLU A 50 -4.82 -4.08 5.97
C GLU A 50 -4.92 -2.80 6.80
N TYR A 51 -4.03 -1.82 6.56
CA TYR A 51 -4.14 -0.54 7.23
C TYR A 51 -5.42 0.20 6.84
N ILE A 52 -5.72 0.33 5.56
CA ILE A 52 -6.89 1.07 5.08
C ILE A 52 -8.18 0.39 5.55
N ASP A 53 -8.26 -0.94 5.49
CA ASP A 53 -9.41 -1.72 5.95
C ASP A 53 -9.73 -1.47 7.43
N GLN A 54 -8.70 -1.48 8.27
CA GLN A 54 -8.91 -1.22 9.70
C GLN A 54 -9.13 0.25 10.04
N ALA A 55 -8.51 1.17 9.30
CA ALA A 55 -8.55 2.60 9.60
C ALA A 55 -9.83 3.30 9.07
N VAL A 56 -10.48 2.75 8.04
CA VAL A 56 -11.60 3.36 7.33
C VAL A 56 -12.84 2.47 7.37
N LEU A 57 -13.97 3.01 7.88
CA LEU A 57 -15.22 2.22 8.04
C LEU A 57 -15.95 1.88 6.74
N THR A 58 -15.69 2.60 5.67
CA THR A 58 -16.56 2.64 4.48
C THR A 58 -16.06 1.76 3.34
N VAL A 59 -14.94 1.07 3.54
CA VAL A 59 -14.32 0.14 2.59
C VAL A 59 -13.87 -1.10 3.34
N ASN A 60 -13.66 -2.21 2.62
CA ASN A 60 -13.12 -3.44 3.19
C ASN A 60 -11.97 -3.98 2.33
N SER A 61 -11.17 -4.87 2.90
CA SER A 61 -9.97 -5.44 2.27
C SER A 61 -10.25 -6.07 0.91
N VAL A 62 -11.41 -6.71 0.75
CA VAL A 62 -11.81 -7.34 -0.52
C VAL A 62 -12.06 -6.30 -1.61
N ALA A 63 -12.80 -5.22 -1.29
CA ALA A 63 -13.04 -4.12 -2.23
C ALA A 63 -11.73 -3.42 -2.60
N ILE A 64 -10.90 -3.13 -1.60
CA ILE A 64 -9.59 -2.47 -1.80
C ILE A 64 -8.72 -3.32 -2.74
N LEU A 65 -8.57 -4.62 -2.45
CA LEU A 65 -7.77 -5.51 -3.29
C LEU A 65 -8.32 -5.60 -4.72
N ASN A 66 -9.65 -5.71 -4.88
CA ASN A 66 -10.27 -5.78 -6.20
C ASN A 66 -9.98 -4.52 -7.02
N THR A 67 -10.13 -3.35 -6.43
CA THR A 67 -9.82 -2.08 -7.08
C THR A 67 -8.34 -2.00 -7.46
N LEU A 68 -7.43 -2.28 -6.53
CA LEU A 68 -5.99 -2.23 -6.78
C LEU A 68 -5.54 -3.23 -7.86
N ALA A 69 -6.14 -4.42 -7.90
CA ALA A 69 -5.85 -5.41 -8.94
C ALA A 69 -6.43 -5.00 -10.30
N THR A 70 -7.62 -4.40 -10.34
CA THR A 70 -8.25 -3.91 -11.58
C THR A 70 -7.46 -2.75 -12.18
N TYR A 71 -7.03 -1.82 -11.34
CA TYR A 71 -6.24 -0.65 -11.77
C TYR A 71 -4.74 -0.88 -11.51
N HIS A 72 -4.23 -2.02 -11.98
CA HIS A 72 -2.85 -2.48 -11.74
C HIS A 72 -1.78 -1.44 -12.07
N SER A 73 -1.96 -0.68 -13.17
CA SER A 73 -1.03 0.39 -13.54
C SER A 73 -1.01 1.57 -12.56
N ILE A 74 -2.14 1.91 -11.92
CA ILE A 74 -2.18 2.92 -10.84
C ILE A 74 -1.55 2.35 -9.57
N THR A 75 -1.80 1.07 -9.31
CA THR A 75 -1.22 0.35 -8.16
C THR A 75 0.31 0.27 -8.26
N ALA A 76 0.86 0.05 -9.46
CA ALA A 76 2.29 0.14 -9.70
C ALA A 76 2.83 1.54 -9.37
N ASP A 77 2.16 2.59 -9.83
CA ASP A 77 2.53 3.97 -9.53
C ASP A 77 2.45 4.27 -8.01
N PHE A 78 1.52 3.69 -7.26
CA PHE A 78 1.47 3.80 -5.80
C PHE A 78 2.69 3.17 -5.13
N VAL A 79 3.08 1.98 -5.56
CA VAL A 79 4.29 1.32 -5.04
C VAL A 79 5.53 2.13 -5.40
N ASP A 80 5.63 2.64 -6.62
CA ASP A 80 6.73 3.50 -7.05
C ASP A 80 6.78 4.81 -6.24
N TYR A 81 5.62 5.41 -5.94
CA TYR A 81 5.54 6.57 -5.06
C TYR A 81 6.08 6.27 -3.66
N PHE A 82 5.68 5.13 -3.07
CA PHE A 82 6.17 4.69 -1.77
C PHE A 82 7.69 4.46 -1.80
N LEU A 83 8.19 3.73 -2.78
CA LEU A 83 9.62 3.46 -2.92
C LEU A 83 10.40 4.76 -3.11
N THR A 84 9.96 5.65 -4.00
CA THR A 84 10.60 6.96 -4.21
C THR A 84 10.62 7.80 -2.94
N LYS A 85 9.53 7.77 -2.15
CA LYS A 85 9.40 8.54 -0.92
C LYS A 85 10.39 8.11 0.16
N PHE A 86 10.66 6.80 0.28
CA PHE A 86 11.36 6.23 1.43
C PHE A 86 12.71 5.60 1.12
N ASP A 87 13.05 5.33 -0.15
CA ASP A 87 14.35 4.76 -0.51
C ASP A 87 15.48 5.71 -0.08
N PRO A 88 16.38 5.28 0.83
CA PRO A 88 17.47 6.14 1.33
C PRO A 88 18.47 6.50 0.25
N THR A 89 18.52 5.80 -0.87
CA THR A 89 19.47 6.05 -1.97
C THR A 89 19.03 7.21 -2.89
N ILE A 90 17.75 7.56 -2.89
CA ILE A 90 17.18 8.61 -3.75
C ILE A 90 17.45 9.99 -3.13
N LYS A 91 18.25 10.81 -3.81
CA LYS A 91 18.64 12.16 -3.34
C LYS A 91 17.64 13.26 -3.74
N SER A 92 17.13 13.24 -4.97
CA SER A 92 16.25 14.29 -5.54
C SER A 92 14.80 13.81 -5.66
N ARG A 93 14.21 13.45 -4.52
CA ARG A 93 12.89 12.80 -4.49
C ARG A 93 11.71 13.75 -4.67
N LYS A 94 11.85 15.05 -4.36
CA LYS A 94 10.72 15.99 -4.39
C LYS A 94 10.05 16.08 -5.75
N THR A 95 10.80 16.40 -6.78
CA THR A 95 10.29 16.52 -8.17
C THR A 95 9.74 15.18 -8.68
N GLN A 96 10.39 14.06 -8.35
CA GLN A 96 9.90 12.74 -8.74
C GLN A 96 8.56 12.42 -8.09
N LEU A 97 8.37 12.75 -6.82
CA LEU A 97 7.10 12.56 -6.10
C LEU A 97 6.00 13.46 -6.66
N GLU A 98 6.31 14.73 -6.97
CA GLU A 98 5.37 15.65 -7.59
C GLU A 98 4.88 15.12 -8.96
N ASN A 99 5.79 14.64 -9.80
CA ASN A 99 5.46 14.06 -11.10
C ASN A 99 4.62 12.77 -10.96
N LEU A 100 4.96 11.89 -10.01
CA LEU A 100 4.20 10.67 -9.74
C LEU A 100 2.81 11.01 -9.20
N GLU A 101 2.69 11.99 -8.32
CA GLU A 101 1.41 12.44 -7.78
C GLU A 101 0.49 12.97 -8.89
N GLU A 102 1.00 13.79 -9.80
CA GLU A 102 0.25 14.32 -10.93
C GLU A 102 -0.19 13.18 -11.88
N LYS A 103 0.73 12.28 -12.22
CA LYS A 103 0.44 11.09 -13.04
C LYS A 103 -0.67 10.22 -12.44
N ILE A 104 -0.57 9.91 -11.14
CA ILE A 104 -1.56 9.12 -10.41
C ILE A 104 -2.92 9.83 -10.43
N LYS A 105 -2.95 11.12 -10.11
CA LYS A 105 -4.16 11.93 -10.09
C LYS A 105 -4.86 11.94 -11.45
N ASP A 106 -4.11 12.08 -12.55
CA ASP A 106 -4.69 12.10 -13.88
C ASP A 106 -5.26 10.74 -14.30
N LYS A 107 -4.62 9.64 -13.89
CA LYS A 107 -5.17 8.30 -14.09
C LYS A 107 -6.45 8.08 -13.27
N ILE A 108 -6.49 8.52 -12.01
CA ILE A 108 -7.66 8.36 -11.13
C ILE A 108 -8.87 9.11 -11.71
N LYS A 109 -8.71 10.31 -12.28
CA LYS A 109 -9.78 11.06 -12.92
C LYS A 109 -10.51 10.29 -14.04
N GLN A 110 -9.87 9.28 -14.62
CA GLN A 110 -10.44 8.47 -15.70
C GLN A 110 -11.18 7.23 -15.19
N VAL A 111 -11.21 7.02 -13.89
CA VAL A 111 -11.87 5.86 -13.26
C VAL A 111 -13.38 6.10 -13.20
N PRO A 112 -14.20 5.28 -13.87
CA PRO A 112 -15.64 5.54 -13.98
C PRO A 112 -16.44 5.13 -12.74
N GLN A 113 -15.92 4.24 -11.92
CA GLN A 113 -16.63 3.66 -10.77
C GLN A 113 -16.36 4.50 -9.50
N ILE A 114 -17.40 5.00 -8.87
CA ILE A 114 -17.31 5.88 -7.68
C ILE A 114 -16.58 5.20 -6.52
N LEU A 115 -16.83 3.91 -6.29
CA LEU A 115 -16.16 3.17 -5.22
C LEU A 115 -14.66 3.01 -5.50
N ASP A 116 -14.31 2.69 -6.74
CA ASP A 116 -12.90 2.52 -7.14
C ASP A 116 -12.15 3.84 -7.07
N ASP A 117 -12.73 4.93 -7.60
CA ASP A 117 -12.17 6.30 -7.47
C ASP A 117 -11.90 6.64 -6.00
N ARG A 118 -12.88 6.37 -5.13
CA ARG A 118 -12.74 6.61 -3.69
C ARG A 118 -11.60 5.79 -3.08
N ILE A 119 -11.50 4.49 -3.38
CA ILE A 119 -10.44 3.61 -2.85
C ILE A 119 -9.06 4.07 -3.32
N LEU A 120 -8.92 4.44 -4.60
CA LEU A 120 -7.66 4.93 -5.14
C LEU A 120 -7.25 6.27 -4.50
N ASN A 121 -8.18 7.19 -4.30
CA ASN A 121 -7.94 8.46 -3.60
C ASN A 121 -7.57 8.23 -2.12
N LEU A 122 -8.23 7.28 -1.43
CA LEU A 122 -7.87 6.88 -0.07
C LEU A 122 -6.45 6.31 0.00
N THR A 123 -6.09 5.45 -0.95
CA THR A 123 -4.74 4.88 -1.03
C THR A 123 -3.68 5.97 -1.23
N MET A 124 -3.92 6.93 -2.12
CA MET A 124 -3.03 8.07 -2.32
C MET A 124 -2.92 8.95 -1.06
N SER A 125 -4.04 9.22 -0.41
CA SER A 125 -4.10 9.98 0.85
C SER A 125 -3.29 9.30 1.96
N PHE A 126 -3.42 7.97 2.07
CA PHE A 126 -2.63 7.16 2.98
C PHE A 126 -1.13 7.27 2.67
N LEU A 127 -0.71 7.07 1.43
CA LEU A 127 0.70 7.18 1.03
C LEU A 127 1.29 8.56 1.34
N LYS A 128 0.51 9.62 1.15
CA LYS A 128 0.91 11.00 1.51
C LYS A 128 1.08 11.17 3.01
N SER A 129 0.26 10.52 3.82
CA SER A 129 0.29 10.59 5.28
C SER A 129 1.44 9.83 5.93
N LEU A 130 2.10 8.93 5.21
CA LEU A 130 3.22 8.16 5.73
C LEU A 130 4.43 9.05 6.04
N LEU A 131 4.92 9.00 7.28
CA LEU A 131 6.08 9.79 7.75
C LEU A 131 7.37 8.98 7.73
N ARG A 132 7.31 7.70 8.09
CA ARG A 132 8.47 6.79 8.21
C ARG A 132 8.04 5.35 7.99
N THR A 133 9.00 4.54 7.56
CA THR A 133 8.88 3.08 7.46
C THR A 133 10.21 2.41 7.77
N ASN A 134 10.14 1.14 8.16
CA ASN A 134 11.30 0.25 8.29
C ASN A 134 11.51 -0.66 7.07
N TYR A 135 10.74 -0.49 6.00
CA TYR A 135 10.73 -1.37 4.83
C TYR A 135 12.12 -1.66 4.25
N PHE A 136 12.99 -0.64 4.22
CA PHE A 136 14.35 -0.76 3.68
C PHE A 136 15.37 -1.40 4.65
N LEU A 137 14.93 -1.81 5.85
CA LEU A 137 15.78 -2.48 6.85
C LEU A 137 15.71 -4.01 6.76
N ASP A 138 14.97 -4.55 5.79
CA ASP A 138 14.81 -5.99 5.52
C ASP A 138 14.39 -6.79 6.77
N ARG A 139 13.35 -6.30 7.46
CA ARG A 139 12.76 -6.95 8.63
C ARG A 139 11.57 -7.82 8.22
N GLU A 140 11.23 -8.81 9.04
CA GLU A 140 10.04 -9.65 8.86
C GLU A 140 8.72 -8.86 8.96
N THR A 141 8.74 -7.76 9.72
CA THR A 141 7.60 -6.86 9.88
C THR A 141 7.79 -5.57 9.11
N ILE A 142 6.71 -5.07 8.50
CA ILE A 142 6.64 -3.73 7.92
C ILE A 142 5.97 -2.80 8.91
N ALA A 143 6.61 -1.68 9.22
CA ALA A 143 6.06 -0.67 10.12
C ALA A 143 5.90 0.67 9.39
N PHE A 144 4.77 1.33 9.65
CA PHE A 144 4.48 2.68 9.18
C PHE A 144 4.25 3.62 10.36
N LYS A 145 4.81 4.81 10.28
CA LYS A 145 4.44 5.95 11.11
C LYS A 145 3.59 6.89 10.29
N ILE A 146 2.39 7.24 10.79
CA ILE A 146 1.35 7.89 10.01
C ILE A 146 1.03 9.25 10.62
N ASP A 147 0.97 10.28 9.76
CA ASP A 147 0.40 11.57 10.10
C ASP A 147 -1.12 11.51 9.96
N THR A 148 -1.78 11.33 11.07
CA THR A 148 -3.24 11.21 11.12
C THR A 148 -3.98 12.49 10.75
N LYS A 149 -3.32 13.66 10.80
CA LYS A 149 -3.93 14.93 10.37
C LYS A 149 -4.07 14.98 8.84
N THR A 150 -3.08 14.46 8.12
CA THR A 150 -3.10 14.39 6.65
C THR A 150 -4.12 13.37 6.15
N PHE A 151 -4.27 12.23 6.84
CA PHE A 151 -5.22 11.17 6.48
C PHE A 151 -6.62 11.38 7.09
N GLY A 152 -6.73 12.19 8.10
CA GLY A 152 -7.73 12.33 9.17
C GLY A 152 -9.22 12.36 8.85
N LYS A 153 -9.69 12.75 7.66
CA LYS A 153 -11.13 12.85 7.39
C LYS A 153 -11.84 11.52 7.28
N ASP A 154 -11.11 10.48 6.89
CA ASP A 154 -11.62 9.15 6.59
C ASP A 154 -11.34 8.14 7.71
N LEU A 155 -10.63 8.56 8.77
CA LEU A 155 -10.28 7.70 9.90
C LEU A 155 -11.51 7.31 10.72
N ARG A 156 -11.47 6.09 11.22
CA ARG A 156 -12.46 5.53 12.16
C ARG A 156 -12.34 6.21 13.52
N GLY A 157 -13.44 6.78 14.00
CA GLY A 157 -13.53 7.33 15.36
C GLY A 157 -12.73 8.61 15.60
N LEU A 158 -12.20 8.76 16.83
CA LEU A 158 -11.42 9.93 17.21
C LEU A 158 -10.04 9.90 16.57
N GLN A 159 -9.65 11.04 16.00
CA GLN A 159 -8.34 11.16 15.35
C GLN A 159 -7.21 11.15 16.38
N PRO A 160 -6.29 10.17 16.36
CA PRO A 160 -5.11 10.17 17.23
C PRO A 160 -4.13 11.25 16.82
N ASN A 161 -3.23 11.66 17.74
CA ASN A 161 -2.13 12.58 17.40
C ASN A 161 -1.02 11.91 16.59
N LEU A 162 -0.88 10.62 16.77
CA LEU A 162 0.11 9.78 16.07
C LEU A 162 -0.40 8.35 15.99
N GLU A 163 -0.13 7.72 14.89
CA GLU A 163 -0.40 6.31 14.67
C GLU A 163 0.84 5.60 14.15
N ASN A 164 1.13 4.42 14.72
CA ASN A 164 2.09 3.48 14.17
C ASN A 164 1.35 2.19 13.84
N PHE A 165 1.47 1.73 12.61
CA PHE A 165 0.93 0.48 12.14
C PHE A 165 2.06 -0.51 11.93
N ILE A 166 1.85 -1.77 12.33
CA ILE A 166 2.79 -2.86 12.13
C ILE A 166 2.06 -3.98 11.39
N TYR A 167 2.66 -4.45 10.32
CA TYR A 167 2.17 -5.56 9.51
C TYR A 167 3.19 -6.71 9.49
N HIS A 168 2.69 -7.91 9.70
CA HIS A 168 3.35 -9.19 9.47
C HIS A 168 2.38 -10.09 8.70
N LYS A 169 2.86 -11.13 8.03
CA LYS A 169 1.99 -12.06 7.29
C LYS A 169 0.91 -12.72 8.18
N ASP A 170 1.19 -12.95 9.44
CA ASP A 170 0.30 -13.65 10.40
C ASP A 170 -0.50 -12.70 11.30
N PHE A 171 -0.11 -11.44 11.40
CA PHE A 171 -0.79 -10.45 12.25
C PHE A 171 -0.53 -9.02 11.78
N TYR A 172 -1.38 -8.13 12.21
CA TYR A 172 -1.15 -6.67 12.15
C TYR A 172 -1.72 -6.00 13.39
N GLY A 173 -1.28 -4.79 13.64
CA GLY A 173 -1.73 -4.02 14.79
C GLY A 173 -1.38 -2.55 14.69
N VAL A 174 -2.05 -1.76 15.55
CA VAL A 174 -1.83 -0.32 15.65
C VAL A 174 -1.48 0.08 17.06
N HIS A 175 -0.60 1.07 17.16
CA HIS A 175 -0.35 1.81 18.38
C HIS A 175 -0.79 3.26 18.16
N LEU A 176 -1.79 3.68 18.94
CA LEU A 176 -2.40 5.01 18.85
C LEU A 176 -1.92 5.88 20.01
N ARG A 177 -1.57 7.12 19.70
CA ARG A 177 -1.30 8.15 20.70
C ARG A 177 -2.38 9.23 20.62
N MET A 178 -3.29 9.24 21.59
CA MET A 178 -4.45 10.14 21.63
C MET A 178 -4.13 11.52 22.20
N THR A 179 -3.18 11.61 23.12
CA THR A 179 -2.82 12.87 23.79
C THR A 179 -1.50 13.44 23.29
N LYS A 180 -1.39 14.76 23.25
CA LYS A 180 -0.08 15.41 23.13
C LYS A 180 0.65 15.23 24.45
N ILE A 181 1.91 14.78 24.40
CA ILE A 181 2.80 14.92 25.55
C ILE A 181 3.24 16.39 25.53
N SER A 182 2.89 17.10 26.56
CA SER A 182 3.42 18.45 26.84
C SER A 182 4.90 18.37 27.21
#